data_d912691077f07d90e2a2fb21bcec7cec
#
_entry.id   d912691077f07d90e2a2fb21bcec7cec
#
_cell.length_a   1.000
_cell.length_b   1.000
_cell.length_c   1.000
_cell.angle_alpha   90.00
_cell.angle_beta   90.00
_cell.angle_gamma   90.00
#
_symmetry.space_group_name_H-M   'P 1'
#
loop_
_entity.id
_entity.type
_entity.pdbx_description
1 polymer ?
#
loop_
_entity_poly.entity_id
_entity_poly.type
_entity_poly.pdbx_seq_one_letter_code
_entity_poly.pdbx_strand_id
1 'polypeptide(L)'
;MRAQRVFLFVLLIISCFLFETTVWFSWVGYIPSPNLWTPVLVYLIINRENPKRLGWLATFYVLLLTCTVALPLQTLLALCATLIILRFVQTNFSTLSIFDLVLFSSGAMFTFPVLYSAVDFMITSEFHFDFLFHFLSLLISFPLIPGVLLLCRKIDTSFSPHTYNNLVLEL
;
A
#
# COMPACT_ATOMS: atom_id res chain seq x y z
N MET A 1 -1.23 20.81 -12.97
CA MET A 1 -0.31 20.22 -12.00
C MET A 1 -0.95 19.16 -11.08
N ARG A 2 -2.06 19.44 -10.36
CA ARG A 2 -2.66 18.44 -9.43
C ARG A 2 -3.21 17.19 -10.11
N ALA A 3 -3.83 17.31 -11.30
CA ALA A 3 -4.39 16.18 -12.04
C ALA A 3 -3.31 15.21 -12.55
N GLN A 4 -2.20 15.74 -13.05
CA GLN A 4 -1.06 14.95 -13.55
C GLN A 4 -0.40 14.13 -12.44
N ARG A 5 -0.27 14.69 -11.22
CA ARG A 5 0.23 13.96 -10.06
C ARG A 5 -0.66 12.77 -9.72
N VAL A 6 -1.98 12.99 -9.62
CA VAL A 6 -2.94 11.91 -9.35
C VAL A 6 -2.87 10.84 -10.43
N PHE A 7 -2.79 11.25 -11.71
CA PHE A 7 -2.65 10.32 -12.83
C PHE A 7 -1.40 9.44 -12.71
N LEU A 8 -0.26 10.01 -12.31
CA LEU A 8 0.97 9.22 -12.12
C LEU A 8 0.87 8.25 -10.95
N PHE A 9 0.21 8.61 -9.85
CA PHE A 9 -0.04 7.65 -8.76
C PHE A 9 -1.00 6.53 -9.19
N VAL A 10 -2.02 6.82 -9.96
CA VAL A 10 -2.89 5.80 -10.56
C VAL A 10 -2.09 4.88 -11.47
N LEU A 11 -1.24 5.43 -12.33
CA LEU A 11 -0.37 4.65 -13.21
C LEU A 11 0.60 3.76 -12.40
N LEU A 12 1.18 4.29 -11.31
CA LEU A 12 2.04 3.53 -10.42
C LEU A 12 1.29 2.36 -9.77
N ILE A 13 0.08 2.60 -9.27
CA ILE A 13 -0.77 1.54 -8.68
C ILE A 13 -1.09 0.46 -9.72
N ILE A 14 -1.46 0.85 -10.96
CA ILE A 14 -1.68 -0.11 -12.04
C ILE A 14 -0.41 -0.90 -12.34
N SER A 15 0.73 -0.25 -12.40
CA SER A 15 2.01 -0.91 -12.67
C SER A 15 2.38 -1.91 -11.57
N CYS A 16 2.19 -1.55 -10.29
CA CYS A 16 2.38 -2.46 -9.16
C CYS A 16 1.44 -3.66 -9.28
N PHE A 17 0.16 -3.44 -9.56
CA PHE A 17 -0.83 -4.48 -9.72
C PHE A 17 -0.48 -5.45 -10.87
N LEU A 18 -0.13 -4.92 -12.04
CA LEU A 18 0.27 -5.75 -13.19
C LEU A 18 1.55 -6.52 -12.90
N PHE A 19 2.49 -5.91 -12.18
CA PHE A 19 3.70 -6.61 -11.78
C PHE A 19 3.38 -7.80 -10.86
N GLU A 20 2.57 -7.58 -9.83
CA GLU A 20 2.18 -8.62 -8.87
C GLU A 20 1.40 -9.77 -9.52
N THR A 21 0.42 -9.44 -10.38
CA THR A 21 -0.52 -10.43 -10.90
C THR A 21 -0.05 -11.12 -12.18
N THR A 22 0.75 -10.43 -13.01
CA THR A 22 1.12 -10.94 -14.33
C THR A 22 2.61 -11.27 -14.41
N VAL A 23 3.47 -10.28 -14.16
CA VAL A 23 4.91 -10.44 -14.35
C VAL A 23 5.48 -11.42 -13.33
N TRP A 24 5.17 -11.19 -12.04
CA TRP A 24 5.66 -12.05 -10.97
C TRP A 24 5.17 -13.48 -11.13
N PHE A 25 3.87 -13.66 -11.35
CA PHE A 25 3.28 -14.98 -11.51
C PHE A 25 3.87 -15.75 -12.71
N SER A 26 4.13 -15.08 -13.83
CA SER A 26 4.72 -15.69 -15.01
C SER A 26 6.19 -16.08 -14.84
N TRP A 27 6.94 -15.37 -13.99
CA TRP A 27 8.38 -15.58 -13.81
C TRP A 27 8.69 -16.54 -12.66
N VAL A 28 7.97 -16.44 -11.57
CA VAL A 28 8.32 -17.10 -10.29
C VAL A 28 7.30 -18.17 -9.90
N GLY A 29 6.14 -18.20 -10.56
CA GLY A 29 5.11 -19.21 -10.35
C GLY A 29 4.40 -19.09 -9.00
N TYR A 30 4.42 -20.15 -8.20
CA TYR A 30 3.64 -20.25 -6.94
C TYR A 30 4.27 -19.55 -5.73
N ILE A 31 5.39 -18.87 -5.88
CA ILE A 31 5.97 -18.10 -4.79
C ILE A 31 5.13 -16.85 -4.55
N PRO A 32 4.86 -16.47 -3.29
CA PRO A 32 4.06 -15.28 -2.95
C PRO A 32 4.56 -14.03 -3.70
N SER A 33 3.62 -13.28 -4.27
CA SER A 33 3.96 -12.02 -4.94
C SER A 33 4.37 -10.94 -3.93
N PRO A 34 5.27 -10.04 -4.32
CA PRO A 34 5.57 -8.87 -3.51
C PRO A 34 4.35 -7.95 -3.45
N ASN A 35 4.08 -7.40 -2.29
CA ASN A 35 3.00 -6.41 -2.12
C ASN A 35 3.58 -5.00 -2.29
N LEU A 36 3.50 -4.44 -3.49
CA LEU A 36 4.09 -3.14 -3.83
C LEU A 36 3.13 -1.96 -3.72
N TRP A 37 1.82 -2.18 -3.69
CA TRP A 37 0.83 -1.11 -3.57
C TRP A 37 0.74 -0.54 -2.14
N THR A 38 0.97 -1.37 -1.12
CA THR A 38 0.93 -0.93 0.28
C THR A 38 1.90 0.22 0.57
N PRO A 39 3.18 0.18 0.16
CA PRO A 39 4.08 1.32 0.30
C PRO A 39 3.58 2.59 -0.37
N VAL A 40 2.89 2.49 -1.51
CA VAL A 40 2.30 3.65 -2.19
C VAL A 40 1.21 4.27 -1.33
N LEU A 41 0.32 3.46 -0.76
CA LEU A 41 -0.74 3.95 0.13
C LEU A 41 -0.17 4.56 1.41
N VAL A 42 0.81 3.90 2.04
CA VAL A 42 1.48 4.42 3.24
C VAL A 42 2.12 5.77 2.95
N TYR A 43 2.82 5.90 1.82
CA TYR A 43 3.42 7.17 1.39
C TYR A 43 2.37 8.29 1.23
N LEU A 44 1.23 8.00 0.59
CA LEU A 44 0.15 8.96 0.38
C LEU A 44 -0.53 9.39 1.68
N ILE A 45 -0.71 8.46 2.63
CA ILE A 45 -1.27 8.75 3.95
C ILE A 45 -0.34 9.68 4.71
N ILE A 46 0.95 9.35 4.76
CA ILE A 46 1.95 10.07 5.53
C ILE A 46 2.13 11.49 5.00
N ASN A 47 2.11 11.67 3.68
CA ASN A 47 2.17 12.99 3.06
C ASN A 47 0.87 13.80 3.18
N ARG A 48 -0.02 13.39 4.08
CA ARG A 48 -1.28 14.09 4.38
C ARG A 48 -2.14 14.35 3.14
N GLU A 49 -2.15 13.39 2.22
CA GLU A 49 -3.01 13.48 1.04
C GLU A 49 -4.47 13.64 1.49
N ASN A 50 -5.26 14.37 0.69
CA ASN A 50 -6.65 14.60 1.01
C ASN A 50 -7.40 13.26 1.16
N PRO A 51 -8.12 13.01 2.27
CA PRO A 51 -8.77 11.74 2.55
C PRO A 51 -9.76 11.31 1.46
N LYS A 52 -10.39 12.27 0.76
CA LYS A 52 -11.27 11.96 -0.39
C LYS A 52 -10.48 11.34 -1.55
N ARG A 53 -9.27 11.84 -1.85
CA ARG A 53 -8.43 11.30 -2.92
C ARG A 53 -7.84 9.95 -2.55
N LEU A 54 -7.41 9.81 -1.30
CA LEU A 54 -6.93 8.55 -0.78
C LEU A 54 -8.04 7.48 -0.88
N GLY A 55 -9.27 7.83 -0.50
CA GLY A 55 -10.44 6.97 -0.67
C GLY A 55 -10.67 6.56 -2.12
N TRP A 56 -10.60 7.47 -3.07
CA TRP A 56 -10.72 7.16 -4.50
C TRP A 56 -9.61 6.23 -4.99
N LEU A 57 -8.35 6.45 -4.60
CA LEU A 57 -7.23 5.58 -4.99
C LEU A 57 -7.37 4.18 -4.37
N ALA A 58 -7.78 4.11 -3.10
CA ALA A 58 -8.06 2.85 -2.42
C ALA A 58 -9.22 2.09 -3.07
N THR A 59 -10.33 2.78 -3.37
CA THR A 59 -11.48 2.18 -4.10
C THR A 59 -11.07 1.70 -5.49
N PHE A 60 -10.29 2.50 -6.20
CA PHE A 60 -9.78 2.11 -7.52
C PHE A 60 -8.90 0.84 -7.43
N TYR A 61 -8.04 0.75 -6.43
CA TYR A 61 -7.24 -0.46 -6.20
C TYR A 61 -8.11 -1.67 -5.87
N VAL A 62 -9.13 -1.49 -5.01
CA VAL A 62 -10.09 -2.57 -4.71
C VAL A 62 -10.81 -3.03 -5.97
N LEU A 63 -11.22 -2.10 -6.84
CA LEU A 63 -11.83 -2.46 -8.13
C LEU A 63 -10.89 -3.28 -9.02
N LEU A 64 -9.59 -2.96 -9.04
CA LEU A 64 -8.60 -3.79 -9.74
C LEU A 64 -8.51 -5.19 -9.11
N LEU A 65 -8.48 -5.28 -7.77
CA LEU A 65 -8.45 -6.57 -7.08
C LEU A 65 -9.71 -7.39 -7.29
N THR A 66 -10.89 -6.77 -7.46
CA THR A 66 -12.14 -7.53 -7.75
C THR A 66 -12.08 -8.30 -9.06
N CYS A 67 -11.19 -7.91 -9.97
CA CYS A 67 -10.93 -8.67 -11.20
C CYS A 67 -10.17 -9.99 -10.92
N THR A 68 -9.53 -10.11 -9.76
CA THR A 68 -8.66 -11.25 -9.42
C THR A 68 -9.10 -12.00 -8.16
N VAL A 69 -9.84 -11.36 -7.26
CA VAL A 69 -10.22 -11.91 -5.94
C VAL A 69 -11.74 -12.06 -5.85
N ALA A 70 -12.18 -13.21 -5.36
CA ALA A 70 -13.62 -13.56 -5.28
C ALA A 70 -14.42 -12.77 -4.22
N LEU A 71 -13.76 -12.08 -3.28
CA LEU A 71 -14.39 -11.49 -2.10
C LEU A 71 -14.10 -9.98 -1.95
N PRO A 72 -14.71 -9.12 -2.79
CA PRO A 72 -14.41 -7.69 -2.81
C PRO A 72 -14.80 -6.95 -1.53
N LEU A 73 -15.86 -7.39 -0.83
CA LEU A 73 -16.33 -6.74 0.40
C LEU A 73 -15.34 -6.90 1.54
N GLN A 74 -14.81 -8.12 1.76
CA GLN A 74 -13.80 -8.39 2.78
C GLN A 74 -12.53 -7.59 2.52
N THR A 75 -12.09 -7.54 1.27
CA THR A 75 -10.92 -6.75 0.84
C THR A 75 -11.13 -5.26 1.11
N LEU A 76 -12.31 -4.71 0.80
CA LEU A 76 -12.63 -3.31 1.06
C LEU A 76 -12.63 -3.00 2.56
N LEU A 77 -13.27 -3.83 3.37
CA LEU A 77 -13.33 -3.64 4.83
C LEU A 77 -11.95 -3.73 5.47
N ALA A 78 -11.15 -4.73 5.10
CA ALA A 78 -9.78 -4.88 5.59
C ALA A 78 -8.89 -3.69 5.17
N LEU A 79 -9.05 -3.20 3.94
CA LEU A 79 -8.31 -2.03 3.46
C LEU A 79 -8.73 -0.77 4.22
N CYS A 80 -10.02 -0.52 4.42
CA CYS A 80 -10.51 0.61 5.20
C CYS A 80 -9.97 0.57 6.64
N ALA A 81 -9.99 -0.59 7.30
CA ALA A 81 -9.44 -0.76 8.64
C ALA A 81 -7.93 -0.48 8.67
N THR A 82 -7.17 -0.99 7.70
CA THR A 82 -5.73 -0.72 7.57
C THR A 82 -5.46 0.78 7.40
N LEU A 83 -6.23 1.47 6.54
CA LEU A 83 -6.08 2.91 6.31
C LEU A 83 -6.40 3.72 7.58
N ILE A 84 -7.40 3.33 8.37
CA ILE A 84 -7.74 3.97 9.65
C ILE A 84 -6.59 3.81 10.64
N ILE A 85 -6.04 2.61 10.79
CA ILE A 85 -4.89 2.33 11.67
C ILE A 85 -3.68 3.16 11.25
N LEU A 86 -3.34 3.17 9.96
CA LEU A 86 -2.23 3.97 9.45
C LEU A 86 -2.43 5.47 9.70
N ARG A 87 -3.66 5.96 9.54
CA ARG A 87 -3.99 7.36 9.81
C ARG A 87 -3.84 7.70 11.29
N PHE A 88 -4.28 6.82 12.19
CA PHE A 88 -4.09 6.96 13.62
C PHE A 88 -2.60 6.98 13.99
N VAL A 89 -1.81 6.08 13.43
CA VAL A 89 -0.35 6.06 13.63
C VAL A 89 0.27 7.37 13.14
N GLN A 90 -0.10 7.85 11.96
CA GLN A 90 0.42 9.11 11.41
C GLN A 90 0.18 10.32 12.33
N THR A 91 -0.98 10.38 13.03
CA THR A 91 -1.26 11.53 13.92
C THR A 91 -0.34 11.60 15.13
N ASN A 92 0.27 10.48 15.51
CA ASN A 92 1.17 10.39 16.66
C ASN A 92 2.67 10.62 16.31
N PHE A 93 3.01 10.69 15.02
CA PHE A 93 4.38 10.90 14.56
C PHE A 93 4.48 12.21 13.78
N SER A 94 5.32 13.12 14.22
CA SER A 94 5.49 14.46 13.61
C SER A 94 6.51 14.50 12.47
N THR A 95 7.53 13.65 12.55
CA THR A 95 8.61 13.54 11.55
C THR A 95 8.89 12.08 11.30
N LEU A 96 8.98 11.68 10.04
CA LEU A 96 9.23 10.31 9.65
C LEU A 96 10.43 10.23 8.70
N SER A 97 11.41 9.44 9.07
CA SER A 97 12.54 9.09 8.21
C SER A 97 12.12 8.08 7.12
N ILE A 98 12.97 7.90 6.12
CA ILE A 98 12.76 6.83 5.12
C ILE A 98 12.68 5.45 5.80
N PHE A 99 13.47 5.24 6.84
CA PHE A 99 13.44 4.01 7.61
C PHE A 99 12.10 3.77 8.28
N ASP A 100 11.50 4.81 8.89
CA ASP A 100 10.16 4.73 9.47
C ASP A 100 9.10 4.39 8.41
N LEU A 101 9.21 4.98 7.21
CA LEU A 101 8.31 4.67 6.09
C LEU A 101 8.41 3.20 5.66
N VAL A 102 9.62 2.65 5.61
CA VAL A 102 9.84 1.23 5.32
C VAL A 102 9.23 0.36 6.42
N LEU A 103 9.43 0.73 7.69
CA LEU A 103 8.88 0.01 8.84
C LEU A 103 7.34 0.03 8.84
N PHE A 104 6.73 1.21 8.62
CA PHE A 104 5.28 1.35 8.52
C PHE A 104 4.70 0.59 7.32
N SER A 105 5.39 0.61 6.19
CA SER A 105 4.97 -0.16 5.02
C SER A 105 4.99 -1.66 5.30
N SER A 106 6.04 -2.15 5.95
CA SER A 106 6.17 -3.56 6.35
C SER A 106 5.09 -3.96 7.36
N GLY A 107 4.83 -3.10 8.36
CA GLY A 107 3.76 -3.29 9.33
C GLY A 107 2.37 -3.33 8.66
N ALA A 108 2.10 -2.42 7.72
CA ALA A 108 0.84 -2.40 6.99
C ALA A 108 0.65 -3.63 6.10
N MET A 109 1.72 -4.11 5.45
CA MET A 109 1.69 -5.34 4.65
C MET A 109 1.32 -6.57 5.48
N PHE A 110 1.70 -6.60 6.76
CA PHE A 110 1.32 -7.68 7.66
C PHE A 110 -0.06 -7.47 8.26
N THR A 111 -0.42 -6.24 8.59
CA THR A 111 -1.70 -5.88 9.21
C THR A 111 -2.87 -6.14 8.26
N PHE A 112 -2.73 -5.85 6.98
CA PHE A 112 -3.79 -6.03 5.99
C PHE A 112 -4.29 -7.49 5.89
N PRO A 113 -3.44 -8.52 5.67
CA PRO A 113 -3.90 -9.91 5.63
C PRO A 113 -4.49 -10.41 6.95
N VAL A 114 -3.98 -9.94 8.10
CA VAL A 114 -4.56 -10.28 9.41
C VAL A 114 -5.97 -9.72 9.53
N LEU A 115 -6.18 -8.46 9.15
CA LEU A 115 -7.51 -7.84 9.15
C LEU A 115 -8.44 -8.50 8.12
N TYR A 116 -7.91 -8.86 6.95
CA TYR A 116 -8.68 -9.59 5.95
C TYR A 116 -9.19 -10.93 6.50
N SER A 117 -8.30 -11.73 7.11
CA SER A 117 -8.67 -13.02 7.72
C SER A 117 -9.63 -12.85 8.90
N ALA A 118 -9.51 -11.77 9.68
CA ALA A 118 -10.44 -11.47 10.76
C ALA A 118 -11.83 -11.11 10.24
N VAL A 119 -11.92 -10.32 9.16
CA VAL A 119 -13.19 -9.98 8.50
C VAL A 119 -13.80 -11.21 7.85
N ASP A 120 -12.99 -12.03 7.20
CA ASP A 120 -13.44 -13.28 6.59
C ASP A 120 -14.01 -14.24 7.63
N PHE A 121 -13.33 -14.39 8.77
CA PHE A 121 -13.83 -15.17 9.90
C PHE A 121 -15.20 -14.66 10.42
N MET A 122 -15.41 -13.34 10.49
CA MET A 122 -16.69 -12.78 10.93
C MET A 122 -17.83 -13.11 9.96
N ILE A 123 -17.53 -13.30 8.68
CA ILE A 123 -18.55 -13.54 7.64
C ILE A 123 -18.77 -15.04 7.41
N THR A 124 -17.68 -15.82 7.35
CA THR A 124 -17.72 -17.25 6.99
C THR A 124 -17.64 -18.20 8.18
N SER A 125 -17.26 -17.69 9.35
CA SER A 125 -16.91 -18.47 10.55
C SER A 125 -15.70 -19.40 10.35
N GLU A 126 -14.94 -19.23 9.27
CA GLU A 126 -13.74 -20.00 8.97
C GLU A 126 -12.52 -19.06 9.01
N PHE A 127 -11.52 -19.41 9.83
CA PHE A 127 -10.30 -18.60 9.94
C PHE A 127 -9.22 -19.17 9.02
N HIS A 128 -8.96 -18.44 7.93
CA HIS A 128 -7.90 -18.77 6.98
C HIS A 128 -6.78 -17.74 7.04
N PHE A 129 -5.69 -18.06 7.73
CA PHE A 129 -4.50 -17.22 7.76
C PHE A 129 -3.25 -18.05 7.51
N ASP A 130 -2.68 -17.93 6.32
CA ASP A 130 -1.42 -18.57 5.98
C ASP A 130 -0.25 -17.64 6.36
N PHE A 131 0.23 -17.82 7.61
CA PHE A 131 1.35 -17.04 8.14
C PHE A 131 2.59 -17.15 7.27
N LEU A 132 2.94 -18.34 6.81
CA LEU A 132 4.15 -18.56 6.03
C LEU A 132 4.08 -17.82 4.69
N PHE A 133 2.93 -17.91 4.01
CA PHE A 133 2.71 -17.23 2.74
C PHE A 133 2.86 -15.70 2.87
N HIS A 134 2.23 -15.09 3.88
CA HIS A 134 2.30 -13.65 4.11
C HIS A 134 3.68 -13.19 4.58
N PHE A 135 4.36 -14.00 5.38
CA PHE A 135 5.73 -13.74 5.81
C PHE A 135 6.72 -13.78 4.64
N LEU A 136 6.60 -14.75 3.75
CA LEU A 136 7.41 -14.82 2.52
C LEU A 136 7.13 -13.62 1.59
N SER A 137 5.86 -13.26 1.40
CA SER A 137 5.48 -12.06 0.63
C SER A 137 6.13 -10.80 1.21
N LEU A 138 6.15 -10.65 2.53
CA LEU A 138 6.82 -9.55 3.21
C LEU A 138 8.34 -9.55 2.98
N LEU A 139 9.00 -10.71 3.12
CA LEU A 139 10.44 -10.84 2.89
C LEU A 139 10.83 -10.46 1.46
N ILE A 140 10.03 -10.86 0.48
CA ILE A 140 10.27 -10.53 -0.94
C ILE A 140 10.01 -9.05 -1.19
N SER A 141 8.99 -8.48 -0.55
CA SER A 141 8.63 -7.07 -0.72
C SER A 141 9.65 -6.13 -0.07
N PHE A 142 10.23 -6.53 1.05
CA PHE A 142 11.09 -5.67 1.88
C PHE A 142 12.19 -4.94 1.10
N PRO A 143 13.00 -5.61 0.25
CA PRO A 143 14.04 -4.93 -0.53
C PRO A 143 13.47 -4.01 -1.63
N LEU A 144 12.20 -4.19 -2.04
CA LEU A 144 11.55 -3.40 -3.07
C LEU A 144 10.88 -2.12 -2.51
N ILE A 145 10.51 -2.11 -1.23
CA ILE A 145 9.84 -0.98 -0.57
C ILE A 145 10.60 0.34 -0.76
N PRO A 146 11.92 0.43 -0.49
CA PRO A 146 12.65 1.68 -0.68
C PRO A 146 12.57 2.21 -2.12
N GLY A 147 12.65 1.32 -3.11
CA GLY A 147 12.52 1.68 -4.52
C GLY A 147 11.17 2.30 -4.84
N VAL A 148 10.07 1.71 -4.36
CA VAL A 148 8.71 2.23 -4.53
C VAL A 148 8.55 3.59 -3.83
N LEU A 149 9.06 3.75 -2.61
CA LEU A 149 9.01 5.00 -1.87
C LEU A 149 9.80 6.12 -2.56
N LEU A 150 10.97 5.80 -3.14
CA LEU A 150 11.76 6.75 -3.92
C LEU A 150 11.02 7.17 -5.20
N LEU A 151 10.33 6.26 -5.88
CA LEU A 151 9.48 6.60 -7.03
C LEU A 151 8.33 7.52 -6.62
N CYS A 152 7.64 7.24 -5.50
CA CYS A 152 6.61 8.11 -4.96
C CYS A 152 7.15 9.51 -4.67
N ARG A 153 8.31 9.59 -4.02
CA ARG A 153 9.00 10.87 -3.73
C ARG A 153 9.35 11.61 -5.03
N LYS A 154 9.87 10.92 -6.03
CA LYS A 154 10.20 11.52 -7.33
C LYS A 154 8.96 12.11 -8.03
N ILE A 155 7.83 11.39 -7.98
CA ILE A 155 6.56 11.91 -8.50
C ILE A 155 6.19 13.19 -7.77
N ASP A 156 6.26 13.23 -6.43
CA ASP A 156 5.90 14.40 -5.65
C ASP A 156 6.81 15.60 -5.92
N THR A 157 8.13 15.40 -5.93
CA THR A 157 9.09 16.49 -6.17
C THR A 157 8.95 17.08 -7.57
N SER A 158 8.55 16.31 -8.56
CA SER A 158 8.33 16.78 -9.93
C SER A 158 7.13 17.73 -10.05
N PHE A 159 6.15 17.66 -9.14
CA PHE A 159 4.91 18.45 -9.22
C PHE A 159 4.70 19.45 -8.09
N SER A 160 5.49 19.42 -7.04
CA SER A 160 5.37 20.32 -5.88
C SER A 160 6.73 20.70 -5.29
N PRO A 161 7.57 21.45 -6.02
CA PRO A 161 8.91 21.78 -5.54
C PRO A 161 8.91 22.65 -4.26
N HIS A 162 7.79 23.33 -3.93
CA HIS A 162 7.72 24.26 -2.80
C HIS A 162 7.06 23.70 -1.52
N THR A 163 6.46 22.52 -1.55
CA THR A 163 5.74 21.97 -0.37
C THR A 163 6.65 21.15 0.54
N TYR A 164 7.89 20.90 0.12
CA TYR A 164 8.83 19.99 0.78
C TYR A 164 9.63 20.59 1.95
N ASN A 165 9.51 21.90 2.18
CA ASN A 165 10.27 22.54 3.28
C ASN A 165 9.82 22.14 4.70
N ASN A 166 8.75 21.34 4.85
CA ASN A 166 8.23 20.95 6.16
C ASN A 166 8.38 19.46 6.49
N LEU A 167 8.87 18.66 5.57
CA LEU A 167 9.27 17.27 5.82
C LEU A 167 10.75 17.15 5.49
N VAL A 168 11.58 17.59 6.43
CA VAL A 168 13.03 17.33 6.38
C VAL A 168 13.20 15.82 6.53
N LEU A 169 13.22 15.13 5.39
CA LEU A 169 13.82 13.81 5.30
C LEU A 169 15.33 14.06 5.31
N GLU A 170 15.91 14.20 6.48
CA GLU A 170 17.35 14.09 6.65
C GLU A 170 17.78 12.69 6.20
N LEU A 171 18.65 12.68 5.19
CA LEU A 171 19.36 11.50 4.74
C LEU A 171 20.41 11.10 5.77
#